data_90c9fbb8632d624953b3265cbf712cf1
#
_entry.id   90c9fbb8632d624953b3265cbf712cf1
#
_cell.length_a   1.000
_cell.length_b   1.000
_cell.length_c   1.000
_cell.angle_alpha   90.00
_cell.angle_beta   90.00
_cell.angle_gamma   90.00
#
_symmetry.space_group_name_H-M   'P 1'
#
loop_
_entity.id
_entity.type
_entity.pdbx_description
1 polymer ?
#
loop_
_entity_poly.entity_id
_entity_poly.type
_entity_poly.pdbx_seq_one_letter_code
_entity_poly.pdbx_strand_id
1 'polypeptide(L)'
;AAPEDASRVCSKLFGQYALASAIRNGDAHLKNFGVLYSPSSSPQLSPVYDMLTMGAYAPRANGGDAFDGMALTLRGTRRWPRQADLDALAKLCGVSSEEKGEWYRRLQEAISSVSLSVLEFCRSANYDSATSRLARMLELWSFGCASTSRPASAVARDAAFALRTWR
;
A
#
# COMPACT_ATOMS: atom_id res chain seq x y z
N ALA A 1 27.71 -7.10 0.04
CA ALA A 1 27.20 -6.08 -0.88
C ALA A 1 27.93 -4.76 -0.64
N ALA A 2 28.17 -3.95 -1.67
CA ALA A 2 28.75 -2.62 -1.51
C ALA A 2 27.78 -1.74 -0.70
N PRO A 3 28.24 -0.75 0.08
CA PRO A 3 27.38 0.12 0.89
C PRO A 3 26.25 0.79 0.10
N GLU A 4 26.52 1.12 -1.15
CA GLU A 4 25.56 1.73 -2.07
C GLU A 4 24.38 0.80 -2.41
N ASP A 5 24.66 -0.50 -2.56
CA ASP A 5 23.62 -1.50 -2.86
C ASP A 5 22.70 -1.73 -1.65
N ALA A 6 23.24 -1.72 -0.44
CA ALA A 6 22.45 -1.87 0.79
C ALA A 6 21.49 -0.69 0.99
N SER A 7 21.92 0.54 0.73
CA SER A 7 21.07 1.73 0.82
C SER A 7 19.89 1.65 -0.16
N ARG A 8 20.14 1.25 -1.41
CA ARG A 8 19.08 1.08 -2.42
C ARG A 8 18.07 -0.01 -2.05
N VAL A 9 18.55 -1.13 -1.49
CA VAL A 9 17.67 -2.21 -1.00
C VAL A 9 16.79 -1.71 0.13
N CYS A 10 17.36 -1.00 1.10
CA CYS A 10 16.61 -0.43 2.23
C CYS A 10 15.58 0.61 1.78
N SER A 11 15.93 1.47 0.82
CA SER A 11 14.99 2.46 0.25
C SER A 11 13.81 1.77 -0.45
N LYS A 12 14.08 0.75 -1.27
CA LYS A 12 13.02 -0.04 -1.92
C LYS A 12 12.14 -0.76 -0.89
N LEU A 13 12.73 -1.33 0.16
CA LEU A 13 12.00 -1.99 1.24
C LEU A 13 11.06 -1.01 1.94
N PHE A 14 11.53 0.21 2.23
CA PHE A 14 10.70 1.28 2.75
C PHE A 14 9.52 1.57 1.80
N GLY A 15 9.77 1.72 0.51
CA GLY A 15 8.71 1.98 -0.49
C GLY A 15 7.68 0.85 -0.57
N GLN A 16 8.13 -0.42 -0.56
CA GLN A 16 7.22 -1.58 -0.55
C GLN A 16 6.37 -1.63 0.72
N TYR A 17 6.95 -1.34 1.89
CA TYR A 17 6.21 -1.30 3.15
C TYR A 17 5.20 -0.14 3.19
N ALA A 18 5.59 1.03 2.70
CA ALA A 18 4.70 2.19 2.59
C ALA A 18 3.52 1.90 1.64
N LEU A 19 3.78 1.21 0.50
CA LEU A 19 2.73 0.76 -0.42
C LEU A 19 1.77 -0.22 0.28
N ALA A 20 2.30 -1.26 0.94
CA ALA A 20 1.48 -2.24 1.67
C ALA A 20 0.58 -1.57 2.71
N SER A 21 1.11 -0.58 3.43
CA SER A 21 0.34 0.23 4.38
C SER A 21 -0.75 1.04 3.68
N ALA A 22 -0.42 1.71 2.57
CA ALA A 22 -1.33 2.60 1.84
C ALA A 22 -2.52 1.83 1.23
N ILE A 23 -2.28 0.64 0.66
CA ILE A 23 -3.33 -0.20 0.08
C ILE A 23 -4.02 -1.12 1.10
N ARG A 24 -3.66 -1.04 2.39
CA ARG A 24 -4.20 -1.91 3.44
C ARG A 24 -3.98 -3.40 3.17
N ASN A 25 -2.76 -3.77 2.76
CA ASN A 25 -2.34 -5.16 2.67
C ASN A 25 -1.99 -5.71 4.07
N GLY A 26 -2.99 -6.24 4.77
CA GLY A 26 -2.81 -6.82 6.11
C GLY A 26 -2.02 -8.13 6.12
N ASP A 27 -1.77 -8.75 4.97
CA ASP A 27 -1.01 -9.99 4.82
C ASP A 27 0.43 -9.78 4.31
N ALA A 28 0.92 -8.55 4.31
CA ALA A 28 2.31 -8.24 3.94
C ALA A 28 3.30 -8.78 4.99
N HIS A 29 3.54 -10.08 5.00
CA HIS A 29 4.47 -10.77 5.91
C HIS A 29 5.89 -10.89 5.28
N LEU A 30 6.88 -11.40 6.04
CA LEU A 30 8.29 -11.46 5.58
C LEU A 30 8.48 -12.22 4.26
N LYS A 31 7.67 -13.21 3.95
CA LYS A 31 7.77 -13.97 2.70
C LYS A 31 7.36 -13.15 1.45
N ASN A 32 6.69 -12.00 1.65
CA ASN A 32 6.35 -11.08 0.56
C ASN A 32 7.49 -10.09 0.23
N PHE A 33 8.60 -10.16 0.97
CA PHE A 33 9.79 -9.33 0.77
C PHE A 33 10.98 -10.23 0.40
N GLY A 34 11.02 -10.67 -0.84
CA GLY A 34 12.05 -11.56 -1.34
C GLY A 34 13.35 -10.86 -1.70
N VAL A 35 14.44 -11.60 -1.71
CA VAL A 35 15.75 -11.15 -2.21
C VAL A 35 16.17 -12.06 -3.34
N LEU A 36 16.52 -11.47 -4.47
CA LEU A 36 17.06 -12.16 -5.63
C LEU A 36 18.58 -12.24 -5.50
N TYR A 37 19.12 -13.43 -5.67
CA TYR A 37 20.54 -13.71 -5.68
C TYR A 37 20.98 -14.13 -7.08
N SER A 38 22.10 -13.59 -7.52
CA SER A 38 22.80 -14.08 -8.69
C SER A 38 24.28 -14.23 -8.34
N PRO A 39 24.97 -15.28 -8.84
CA PRO A 39 26.41 -15.44 -8.58
C PRO A 39 27.26 -14.28 -9.07
N SER A 40 26.79 -13.51 -10.05
CA SER A 40 27.51 -12.42 -10.71
C SER A 40 27.06 -11.02 -10.31
N SER A 41 26.07 -10.89 -9.43
CA SER A 41 25.54 -9.57 -9.02
C SER A 41 25.26 -9.48 -7.53
N SER A 42 25.27 -8.27 -6.99
CA SER A 42 24.85 -8.00 -5.62
C SER A 42 23.39 -8.41 -5.40
N PRO A 43 23.02 -8.86 -4.18
CA PRO A 43 21.64 -9.16 -3.83
C PRO A 43 20.72 -7.98 -4.11
N GLN A 44 19.55 -8.23 -4.68
CA GLN A 44 18.56 -7.22 -5.00
C GLN A 44 17.21 -7.56 -4.36
N LEU A 45 16.49 -6.56 -3.89
CA LEU A 45 15.12 -6.77 -3.46
C LEU A 45 14.28 -7.20 -4.67
N SER A 46 13.46 -8.24 -4.50
CA SER A 46 12.56 -8.72 -5.56
C SER A 46 11.59 -7.61 -5.99
N PRO A 47 11.06 -7.66 -7.21
CA PRO A 47 9.88 -6.90 -7.56
C PRO A 47 8.75 -7.15 -6.56
N VAL A 48 7.84 -6.20 -6.45
CA VAL A 48 6.64 -6.32 -5.62
C VAL A 48 5.77 -7.48 -6.13
N TYR A 49 5.34 -8.36 -5.23
CA TYR A 49 4.40 -9.43 -5.49
C TYR A 49 3.46 -9.61 -4.29
N ASP A 50 2.33 -10.26 -4.52
CA ASP A 50 1.32 -10.57 -3.50
C ASP A 50 0.82 -9.31 -2.73
N MET A 51 0.70 -8.20 -3.45
CA MET A 51 0.22 -6.92 -2.91
C MET A 51 -1.28 -6.77 -3.17
N LEU A 52 -2.09 -7.21 -2.20
CA LEU A 52 -3.54 -7.24 -2.28
C LEU A 52 -4.16 -6.43 -1.13
N THR A 53 -5.32 -5.83 -1.40
CA THR A 53 -6.14 -5.22 -0.35
C THR A 53 -7.00 -6.30 0.32
N MET A 54 -6.42 -7.03 1.27
CA MET A 54 -7.05 -8.21 1.88
C MET A 54 -8.41 -7.90 2.50
N GLY A 55 -8.58 -6.75 3.14
CA GLY A 55 -9.86 -6.34 3.73
C GLY A 55 -11.02 -6.16 2.74
N ALA A 56 -10.73 -6.08 1.43
CA ALA A 56 -11.77 -6.03 0.40
C ALA A 56 -12.42 -7.40 0.13
N TYR A 57 -11.73 -8.49 0.46
CA TYR A 57 -12.19 -9.88 0.25
C TYR A 57 -12.73 -10.52 1.53
N ALA A 58 -12.33 -10.04 2.70
CA ALA A 58 -12.81 -10.60 3.96
C ALA A 58 -14.26 -10.17 4.23
N PRO A 59 -15.17 -11.09 4.55
CA PRO A 59 -16.48 -10.73 5.09
C PRO A 59 -16.26 -9.99 6.41
N ARG A 60 -17.06 -8.95 6.67
CA ARG A 60 -17.11 -8.29 7.98
C ARG A 60 -17.63 -9.30 9.02
N ALA A 61 -16.71 -10.00 9.68
CA ALA A 61 -17.08 -10.86 10.79
C ALA A 61 -17.30 -9.98 12.02
N ASN A 62 -18.51 -9.99 12.59
CA ASN A 62 -18.87 -9.35 13.87
C ASN A 62 -18.50 -7.85 13.98
N GLY A 63 -18.54 -7.10 12.89
CA GLY A 63 -18.33 -5.64 12.90
C GLY A 63 -16.87 -5.18 12.84
N GLY A 64 -15.89 -6.08 12.79
CA GLY A 64 -14.46 -5.78 12.61
C GLY A 64 -13.94 -6.22 11.23
N ASP A 65 -12.90 -5.58 10.72
CA ASP A 65 -12.17 -6.05 9.55
C ASP A 65 -11.23 -7.20 9.97
N ALA A 66 -11.28 -8.33 9.27
CA ALA A 66 -10.43 -9.51 9.55
C ALA A 66 -8.92 -9.21 9.47
N PHE A 67 -8.54 -8.09 8.84
CA PHE A 67 -7.17 -7.60 8.68
C PHE A 67 -7.05 -6.16 9.18
N ASP A 68 -7.29 -5.96 10.48
CA ASP A 68 -7.24 -4.62 11.11
C ASP A 68 -5.82 -4.16 11.47
N GLY A 69 -4.81 -4.68 10.80
CA GLY A 69 -3.42 -4.29 11.02
C GLY A 69 -2.46 -4.92 10.03
N MET A 70 -1.17 -4.59 10.17
CA MET A 70 -0.07 -5.15 9.37
C MET A 70 0.30 -6.55 9.86
N ALA A 71 0.72 -7.43 8.95
CA ALA A 71 1.31 -8.71 9.32
C ALA A 71 2.64 -8.53 10.08
N LEU A 72 3.43 -7.53 9.70
CA LEU A 72 4.69 -7.20 10.35
C LEU A 72 4.51 -6.21 11.49
N THR A 73 5.20 -6.46 12.58
CA THR A 73 5.28 -5.55 13.72
C THR A 73 6.18 -4.36 13.40
N LEU A 74 5.69 -3.15 13.59
CA LEU A 74 6.48 -1.93 13.55
C LEU A 74 6.37 -1.21 14.90
N ARG A 75 7.50 -0.90 15.52
CA ARG A 75 7.57 -0.26 16.86
C ARG A 75 6.76 -1.01 17.93
N GLY A 76 6.83 -2.34 17.92
CA GLY A 76 6.15 -3.19 18.90
C GLY A 76 4.64 -3.37 18.68
N THR A 77 4.08 -2.86 17.61
CA THR A 77 2.65 -2.97 17.32
C THR A 77 2.38 -3.41 15.88
N ARG A 78 1.25 -4.07 15.67
CA ARG A 78 0.74 -4.47 14.34
C ARG A 78 -0.33 -3.52 13.80
N ARG A 79 -0.67 -2.46 14.52
CA ARG A 79 -1.61 -1.45 14.02
C ARG A 79 -1.16 -0.83 12.69
N TRP A 80 -2.08 -0.31 11.94
CA TRP A 80 -1.76 0.44 10.73
C TRP A 80 -0.83 1.61 11.05
N PRO A 81 0.30 1.75 10.32
CA PRO A 81 1.28 2.80 10.56
C PRO A 81 0.66 4.20 10.41
N ARG A 82 1.02 5.08 11.33
CA ARG A 82 0.81 6.52 11.19
C ARG A 82 2.04 7.16 10.53
N GLN A 83 1.93 8.42 10.14
CA GLN A 83 3.04 9.18 9.54
C GLN A 83 4.33 9.04 10.37
N ALA A 84 4.25 9.25 11.69
CA ALA A 84 5.42 9.15 12.57
C ALA A 84 6.06 7.74 12.62
N ASP A 85 5.30 6.69 12.36
CA ASP A 85 5.83 5.32 12.31
C ASP A 85 6.57 5.09 10.99
N LEU A 86 6.04 5.61 9.87
CA LEU A 86 6.70 5.57 8.57
C LEU A 86 7.96 6.45 8.55
N ASP A 87 7.93 7.61 9.20
CA ASP A 87 9.12 8.47 9.36
C ASP A 87 10.22 7.77 10.16
N ALA A 88 9.86 7.05 11.22
CA ALA A 88 10.81 6.25 11.98
C ALA A 88 11.38 5.08 11.17
N LEU A 89 10.56 4.42 10.35
CA LEU A 89 11.01 3.36 9.44
C LEU A 89 11.97 3.92 8.37
N ALA A 90 11.64 5.05 7.76
CA ALA A 90 12.50 5.72 6.79
C ALA A 90 13.89 6.02 7.39
N LYS A 91 13.92 6.55 8.62
CA LYS A 91 15.17 6.81 9.35
C LYS A 91 15.95 5.52 9.61
N LEU A 92 15.28 4.44 10.02
CA LEU A 92 15.91 3.13 10.24
C LEU A 92 16.51 2.56 8.94
N CYS A 93 15.84 2.77 7.81
CA CYS A 93 16.30 2.36 6.48
C CYS A 93 17.35 3.29 5.88
N GLY A 94 17.75 4.37 6.56
CA GLY A 94 18.68 5.37 6.02
C GLY A 94 18.12 6.18 4.85
N VAL A 95 16.79 6.23 4.70
CA VAL A 95 16.11 6.96 3.63
C VAL A 95 16.07 8.44 3.98
N SER A 96 16.60 9.28 3.09
CA SER A 96 16.60 10.74 3.26
C SER A 96 15.19 11.33 3.21
N SER A 97 15.02 12.56 3.69
CA SER A 97 13.73 13.25 3.62
C SER A 97 13.27 13.49 2.19
N GLU A 98 14.21 13.76 1.28
CA GLU A 98 13.95 13.95 -0.16
C GLU A 98 13.47 12.65 -0.79
N GLU A 99 14.20 11.56 -0.58
CA GLU A 99 13.88 10.23 -1.10
C GLU A 99 12.54 9.70 -0.56
N LYS A 100 12.26 9.93 0.73
CA LYS A 100 10.96 9.65 1.33
C LYS A 100 9.84 10.46 0.65
N GLY A 101 10.08 11.74 0.39
CA GLY A 101 9.14 12.60 -0.34
C GLY A 101 8.83 12.06 -1.74
N GLU A 102 9.86 11.58 -2.44
CA GLU A 102 9.71 10.97 -3.76
C GLU A 102 8.89 9.67 -3.70
N TRP A 103 9.11 8.80 -2.70
CA TRP A 103 8.27 7.62 -2.49
C TRP A 103 6.81 7.99 -2.26
N TYR A 104 6.53 9.00 -1.44
CA TYR A 104 5.15 9.43 -1.19
C TYR A 104 4.50 10.05 -2.44
N ARG A 105 5.26 10.81 -3.23
CA ARG A 105 4.78 11.34 -4.52
C ARG A 105 4.39 10.22 -5.49
N ARG A 106 5.25 9.22 -5.67
CA ARG A 106 4.97 8.04 -6.51
C ARG A 106 3.75 7.27 -6.04
N LEU A 107 3.61 7.05 -4.74
CA LEU A 107 2.44 6.42 -4.15
C LEU A 107 1.16 7.22 -4.43
N GLN A 108 1.23 8.54 -4.28
CA GLN A 108 0.12 9.45 -4.58
C GLN A 108 -0.33 9.32 -6.03
N GLU A 109 0.60 9.42 -6.96
CA GLU A 109 0.32 9.36 -8.39
C GLU A 109 -0.28 8.00 -8.77
N ALA A 110 0.35 6.91 -8.35
CA ALA A 110 -0.10 5.56 -8.67
C ALA A 110 -1.51 5.28 -8.10
N ILE A 111 -1.74 5.56 -6.82
CA ILE A 111 -3.04 5.28 -6.17
C ILE A 111 -4.14 6.16 -6.76
N SER A 112 -3.85 7.45 -7.03
CA SER A 112 -4.83 8.35 -7.66
C SER A 112 -5.19 7.86 -9.07
N SER A 113 -4.19 7.55 -9.89
CA SER A 113 -4.38 7.04 -11.25
C SER A 113 -5.19 5.74 -11.27
N VAL A 114 -4.79 4.76 -10.45
CA VAL A 114 -5.49 3.47 -10.39
C VAL A 114 -6.90 3.62 -9.83
N SER A 115 -7.14 4.51 -8.86
CA SER A 115 -8.48 4.77 -8.34
C SER A 115 -9.43 5.28 -9.42
N LEU A 116 -8.96 6.16 -10.29
CA LEU A 116 -9.74 6.66 -11.43
C LEU A 116 -9.97 5.57 -12.48
N SER A 117 -8.94 4.78 -12.80
CA SER A 117 -9.05 3.66 -13.74
C SER A 117 -10.04 2.59 -13.26
N VAL A 118 -10.05 2.29 -11.96
CA VAL A 118 -11.03 1.37 -11.36
C VAL A 118 -12.45 1.91 -11.51
N LEU A 119 -12.65 3.21 -11.26
CA LEU A 119 -13.95 3.84 -11.42
C LEU A 119 -14.43 3.76 -12.88
N GLU A 120 -13.56 4.06 -13.84
CA GLU A 120 -13.86 3.98 -15.26
C GLU A 120 -14.18 2.55 -15.70
N PHE A 121 -13.37 1.59 -15.30
CA PHE A 121 -13.60 0.17 -15.57
C PHE A 121 -14.98 -0.30 -15.06
N CYS A 122 -15.35 0.04 -13.83
CA CYS A 122 -16.64 -0.34 -13.27
C CYS A 122 -17.81 0.26 -14.06
N ARG A 123 -17.67 1.52 -14.49
CA ARG A 123 -18.68 2.19 -15.33
C ARG A 123 -18.86 1.53 -16.70
N SER A 124 -17.75 1.11 -17.33
CA SER A 124 -17.79 0.48 -18.66
C SER A 124 -18.27 -0.97 -18.63
N ALA A 125 -17.98 -1.71 -17.55
CA ALA A 125 -18.20 -3.15 -17.49
C ALA A 125 -19.58 -3.56 -16.95
N ASN A 126 -20.37 -2.63 -16.41
CA ASN A 126 -21.72 -2.88 -15.82
C ASN A 126 -21.74 -3.99 -14.75
N TYR A 127 -20.71 -4.06 -13.90
CA TYR A 127 -20.49 -5.14 -12.91
C TYR A 127 -21.03 -4.79 -11.52
N ASP A 128 -22.17 -5.35 -11.11
CA ASP A 128 -22.79 -5.09 -9.80
C ASP A 128 -22.04 -5.70 -8.61
N SER A 129 -21.65 -6.97 -8.66
CA SER A 129 -21.02 -7.65 -7.52
C SER A 129 -19.53 -7.27 -7.31
N ALA A 130 -18.82 -6.99 -8.40
CA ALA A 130 -17.43 -6.51 -8.35
C ALA A 130 -17.37 -5.06 -7.85
N THR A 131 -18.38 -4.24 -8.15
CA THR A 131 -18.46 -2.83 -7.76
C THR A 131 -18.40 -2.65 -6.25
N SER A 132 -19.08 -3.49 -5.47
CA SER A 132 -19.06 -3.42 -4.01
C SER A 132 -17.68 -3.73 -3.41
N ARG A 133 -16.94 -4.72 -3.96
CA ARG A 133 -15.57 -5.07 -3.53
C ARG A 133 -14.57 -4.00 -3.93
N LEU A 134 -14.67 -3.49 -5.15
CA LEU A 134 -13.79 -2.43 -5.64
C LEU A 134 -14.05 -1.11 -4.90
N ALA A 135 -15.31 -0.78 -4.61
CA ALA A 135 -15.65 0.34 -3.76
C ALA A 135 -15.05 0.19 -2.35
N ARG A 136 -15.13 -1.03 -1.76
CA ARG A 136 -14.50 -1.32 -0.47
C ARG A 136 -12.98 -1.19 -0.52
N MET A 137 -12.35 -1.69 -1.58
CA MET A 137 -10.91 -1.54 -1.80
C MET A 137 -10.49 -0.07 -1.81
N LEU A 138 -11.16 0.77 -2.59
CA LEU A 138 -10.87 2.19 -2.67
C LEU A 138 -11.12 2.93 -1.35
N GLU A 139 -12.15 2.54 -0.59
CA GLU A 139 -12.38 3.06 0.76
C GLU A 139 -11.21 2.73 1.69
N LEU A 140 -10.73 1.49 1.69
CA LEU A 140 -9.57 1.07 2.48
C LEU A 140 -8.30 1.83 2.07
N TRP A 141 -8.10 2.08 0.78
CA TRP A 141 -7.01 2.93 0.29
C TRP A 141 -7.12 4.36 0.78
N SER A 142 -8.33 4.91 0.86
CA SER A 142 -8.52 6.26 1.41
C SER A 142 -8.04 6.38 2.85
N PHE A 143 -8.27 5.35 3.68
CA PHE A 143 -7.75 5.30 5.05
C PHE A 143 -6.24 5.05 5.08
N GLY A 144 -5.73 4.14 4.24
CA GLY A 144 -4.31 3.81 4.18
C GLY A 144 -3.44 4.98 3.73
N CYS A 145 -3.90 5.73 2.73
CA CYS A 145 -3.18 6.88 2.19
C CYS A 145 -3.16 8.09 3.12
N ALA A 146 -4.02 8.15 4.12
CA ALA A 146 -4.06 9.29 5.04
C ALA A 146 -2.71 9.55 5.75
N SER A 147 -1.88 8.52 5.91
CA SER A 147 -0.54 8.61 6.52
C SER A 147 0.56 8.98 5.53
N THR A 148 0.33 8.90 4.23
CA THR A 148 1.35 9.11 3.19
C THR A 148 0.98 10.23 2.22
N SER A 149 -0.31 10.32 1.87
CA SER A 149 -0.77 11.25 0.83
C SER A 149 -2.24 11.60 1.02
N ARG A 150 -2.52 12.81 1.54
CA ARG A 150 -3.89 13.32 1.67
C ARG A 150 -4.62 13.47 0.33
N PRO A 151 -3.99 13.97 -0.76
CA PRO A 151 -4.65 14.06 -2.07
C PRO A 151 -5.10 12.70 -2.61
N ALA A 152 -4.23 11.67 -2.55
CA ALA A 152 -4.61 10.31 -2.98
C ALA A 152 -5.72 9.72 -2.11
N SER A 153 -5.74 10.00 -0.81
CA SER A 153 -6.82 9.62 0.10
C SER A 153 -8.16 10.23 -0.33
N ALA A 154 -8.19 11.48 -0.74
CA ALA A 154 -9.40 12.13 -1.24
C ALA A 154 -9.88 11.50 -2.54
N VAL A 155 -8.99 11.32 -3.53
CA VAL A 155 -9.34 10.69 -4.82
C VAL A 155 -9.90 9.28 -4.64
N ALA A 156 -9.27 8.44 -3.82
CA ALA A 156 -9.74 7.09 -3.56
C ALA A 156 -11.12 7.08 -2.87
N ARG A 157 -11.35 7.98 -1.91
CA ARG A 157 -12.64 8.12 -1.24
C ARG A 157 -13.75 8.57 -2.20
N ASP A 158 -13.47 9.55 -3.03
CA ASP A 158 -14.45 10.09 -3.97
C ASP A 158 -14.81 9.05 -5.04
N ALA A 159 -13.83 8.27 -5.53
CA ALA A 159 -14.06 7.14 -6.42
C ALA A 159 -14.89 6.04 -5.74
N ALA A 160 -14.61 5.71 -4.49
CA ALA A 160 -15.38 4.72 -3.73
C ALA A 160 -16.84 5.18 -3.52
N PHE A 161 -17.05 6.45 -3.22
CA PHE A 161 -18.39 7.05 -3.09
C PHE A 161 -19.15 6.99 -4.42
N ALA A 162 -18.50 7.38 -5.52
CA ALA A 162 -19.10 7.35 -6.84
C ALA A 162 -19.54 5.94 -7.26
N LEU A 163 -18.76 4.89 -6.93
CA LEU A 163 -19.14 3.50 -7.19
C LEU A 163 -20.34 3.01 -6.38
N ARG A 164 -20.49 3.48 -5.14
CA ARG A 164 -21.63 3.09 -4.27
C ARG A 164 -22.94 3.78 -4.64
N THR A 165 -22.86 4.96 -5.22
CA THR A 165 -24.05 5.78 -5.58
C THR A 165 -24.45 5.63 -7.04
N TRP A 166 -23.62 4.96 -7.82
CA TRP A 166 -23.91 4.71 -9.22
C TRP A 166 -24.96 3.61 -9.37
N ARG A 167 -26.09 3.94 -10.04
CA ARG A 167 -27.21 3.06 -10.37
C ARG A 167 -27.35 2.93 -11.88
#